data_5a0df695b3c79529e6a8f16dafbecdc8
#
_entry.id   5a0df695b3c79529e6a8f16dafbecdc8
#
_cell.length_a   1.000
_cell.length_b   1.000
_cell.length_c   1.000
_cell.angle_alpha   90.00
_cell.angle_beta   90.00
_cell.angle_gamma   90.00
#
_symmetry.space_group_name_H-M   'P 1'
#
loop_
_entity.id
_entity.type
_entity.pdbx_description
1 polymer ?
#
loop_
_entity_poly.entity_id
_entity_poly.type
_entity_poly.pdbx_seq_one_letter_code
_entity_poly.pdbx_strand_id
1 'polypeptide(L)'
;MPIARFDDLAQGTSFALSDPVGSYTAHDLADVTSALEWAQRQSREGHWVAGYVSYDAAPAFDPALAASHRPDVPYAWFGAFAGRQAVSRPSDRSIAGAYDMSRWRPMVDRPAYEDAFAIVRDHIRLGDTYQVNLTFPLRAAFSGDAAALYEDLLEAQEAGFACHVAHDDIAVLSVSPERF
;
A
#
# COMPACT_ATOMS: atom_id res chain seq x y z
N MET A 1 -7.70 6.37 15.09
CA MET A 1 -6.64 7.36 14.78
C MET A 1 -5.80 6.78 13.66
N PRO A 2 -5.33 7.59 12.69
CA PRO A 2 -4.48 7.09 11.62
C PRO A 2 -3.14 6.60 12.17
N ILE A 3 -2.65 5.51 11.57
CA ILE A 3 -1.35 4.91 11.86
C ILE A 3 -0.47 5.08 10.62
N ALA A 4 0.78 5.44 10.80
CA ALA A 4 1.78 5.46 9.74
C ALA A 4 3.13 5.03 10.33
N ARG A 5 3.50 3.77 10.12
CA ARG A 5 4.76 3.16 10.56
C ARG A 5 5.58 2.73 9.35
N PHE A 6 6.89 2.91 9.44
CA PHE A 6 7.86 2.58 8.41
C PHE A 6 9.03 1.80 9.01
N ASP A 7 9.41 0.73 8.36
CA ASP A 7 10.50 -0.15 8.77
C ASP A 7 11.47 -0.35 7.60
N ASP A 8 12.76 -0.13 7.87
CA ASP A 8 13.88 -0.48 6.99
C ASP A 8 14.72 -1.54 7.70
N LEU A 9 14.49 -2.80 7.37
CA LEU A 9 15.17 -3.91 8.01
C LEU A 9 16.63 -4.03 7.58
N ALA A 10 16.98 -3.54 6.41
CA ALA A 10 18.35 -3.55 5.92
C ALA A 10 19.23 -2.58 6.74
N GLN A 11 18.66 -1.47 7.19
CA GLN A 11 19.36 -0.50 8.03
C GLN A 11 19.04 -0.64 9.52
N GLY A 12 18.12 -1.53 9.89
CA GLY A 12 17.69 -1.73 11.28
C GLY A 12 16.97 -0.51 11.87
N THR A 13 16.30 0.29 11.05
CA THR A 13 15.58 1.49 11.50
C THR A 13 14.08 1.33 11.38
N SER A 14 13.37 1.73 12.42
CA SER A 14 11.91 1.73 12.47
C SER A 14 11.41 3.01 13.09
N PHE A 15 10.36 3.58 12.51
CA PHE A 15 9.72 4.78 13.07
C PHE A 15 8.22 4.81 12.78
N ALA A 16 7.50 5.53 13.64
CA ALA A 16 6.11 5.86 13.42
C ALA A 16 5.91 7.37 13.40
N LEU A 17 4.94 7.83 12.63
CA LEU A 17 4.49 9.21 12.67
C LEU A 17 3.51 9.39 13.82
N SER A 18 3.62 10.49 14.53
CA SER A 18 2.82 10.81 15.73
C SER A 18 2.15 12.18 15.59
N ASP A 19 1.22 12.44 16.48
CA ASP A 19 0.52 13.72 16.56
C ASP A 19 -0.14 14.11 15.24
N PRO A 20 -1.20 13.36 14.81
CA PRO A 20 -1.89 13.63 13.55
C PRO A 20 -2.54 15.01 13.57
N VAL A 21 -2.27 15.83 12.56
CA VAL A 21 -2.80 17.19 12.41
C VAL A 21 -3.95 17.28 11.40
N GLY A 22 -4.09 16.27 10.54
CA GLY A 22 -5.19 16.18 9.58
C GLY A 22 -5.00 15.08 8.57
N SER A 23 -6.02 14.87 7.74
CA SER A 23 -5.97 13.93 6.63
C SER A 23 -6.83 14.41 5.46
N TYR A 24 -6.55 13.88 4.28
CA TYR A 24 -7.35 14.09 3.07
C TYR A 24 -7.63 12.75 2.41
N THR A 25 -8.89 12.50 2.08
CA THR A 25 -9.34 11.27 1.40
C THR A 25 -9.98 11.65 0.07
N ALA A 26 -9.50 11.10 -1.03
CA ALA A 26 -10.08 11.24 -2.36
C ALA A 26 -10.98 10.04 -2.66
N HIS A 27 -12.30 10.24 -2.62
CA HIS A 27 -13.28 9.22 -3.00
C HIS A 27 -13.64 9.29 -4.48
N ASP A 28 -13.35 10.41 -5.15
CA ASP A 28 -13.59 10.62 -6.58
C ASP A 28 -12.29 10.88 -7.32
N LEU A 29 -12.22 10.51 -8.60
CA LEU A 29 -11.05 10.75 -9.45
C LEU A 29 -10.69 12.24 -9.52
N ALA A 30 -11.70 13.12 -9.53
CA ALA A 30 -11.49 14.57 -9.57
C ALA A 30 -10.74 15.09 -8.33
N ASP A 31 -10.81 14.40 -7.21
CA ASP A 31 -10.20 14.81 -5.93
C ASP A 31 -8.75 14.34 -5.78
N VAL A 32 -8.27 13.45 -6.64
CA VAL A 32 -6.92 12.86 -6.52
C VAL A 32 -5.84 13.93 -6.58
N THR A 33 -5.93 14.84 -7.53
CA THR A 33 -4.95 15.95 -7.65
C THR A 33 -5.01 16.86 -6.44
N SER A 34 -6.22 17.18 -5.94
CA SER A 34 -6.40 17.98 -4.73
C SER A 34 -5.79 17.32 -3.49
N ALA A 35 -5.89 15.98 -3.38
CA ALA A 35 -5.26 15.21 -2.31
C ALA A 35 -3.73 15.34 -2.35
N LEU A 36 -3.12 15.24 -3.53
CA LEU A 36 -1.68 15.43 -3.72
C LEU A 36 -1.22 16.87 -3.40
N GLU A 37 -1.99 17.86 -3.84
CA GLU A 37 -1.71 19.27 -3.53
C GLU A 37 -1.81 19.54 -2.03
N TRP A 38 -2.80 18.94 -1.35
CA TRP A 38 -2.94 19.02 0.08
C TRP A 38 -1.72 18.40 0.79
N ALA A 39 -1.32 17.20 0.39
CA ALA A 39 -0.16 16.50 0.93
C ALA A 39 1.13 17.33 0.76
N GLN A 40 1.33 17.91 -0.43
CA GLN A 40 2.48 18.77 -0.71
C GLN A 40 2.47 20.06 0.14
N ARG A 41 1.30 20.67 0.34
CA ARG A 41 1.15 21.84 1.21
C ARG A 41 1.51 21.51 2.65
N GLN A 42 0.99 20.41 3.20
CA GLN A 42 1.30 19.96 4.55
C GLN A 42 2.80 19.70 4.75
N SER A 43 3.45 19.09 3.76
CA SER A 43 4.90 18.88 3.79
C SER A 43 5.68 20.21 3.79
N ARG A 44 5.25 21.22 3.01
CA ARG A 44 5.87 22.55 3.00
C ARG A 44 5.67 23.31 4.32
N GLU A 45 4.61 23.02 5.04
CA GLU A 45 4.33 23.57 6.38
C GLU A 45 5.15 22.88 7.48
N GLY A 46 5.98 21.89 7.13
CA GLY A 46 6.90 21.20 8.02
C GLY A 46 6.31 19.94 8.67
N HIS A 47 5.13 19.49 8.23
CA HIS A 47 4.56 18.23 8.71
C HIS A 47 5.17 17.02 8.00
N TRP A 48 5.19 15.89 8.70
CA TRP A 48 5.42 14.59 8.11
C TRP A 48 4.14 14.15 7.40
N VAL A 49 4.26 13.70 6.16
CA VAL A 49 3.10 13.24 5.38
C VAL A 49 3.31 11.79 4.96
N ALA A 50 2.29 10.98 5.19
CA ALA A 50 2.25 9.59 4.74
C ALA A 50 0.89 9.27 4.13
N GLY A 51 0.87 8.37 3.15
CA GLY A 51 -0.37 7.99 2.50
C GLY A 51 -0.13 7.08 1.30
N TYR A 52 -1.13 6.96 0.47
CA TYR A 52 -1.08 6.18 -0.76
C TYR A 52 -1.94 6.81 -1.86
N VAL A 53 -1.60 6.46 -3.09
CA VAL A 53 -2.45 6.62 -4.27
C VAL A 53 -2.76 5.22 -4.78
N SER A 54 -4.04 4.88 -4.89
CA SER A 54 -4.46 3.59 -5.41
C SER A 54 -4.10 3.48 -6.89
N TYR A 55 -3.82 2.27 -7.36
CA TYR A 55 -3.64 1.99 -8.78
C TYR A 55 -4.88 2.41 -9.60
N ASP A 56 -6.05 2.30 -9.01
CA ASP A 56 -7.32 2.68 -9.63
C ASP A 56 -7.44 4.20 -9.90
N ALA A 57 -6.55 5.01 -9.31
CA ALA A 57 -6.50 6.46 -9.52
C ALA A 57 -5.79 6.87 -10.84
N ALA A 58 -5.20 5.92 -11.56
CA ALA A 58 -4.47 6.20 -12.80
C ALA A 58 -5.23 7.10 -13.81
N PRO A 59 -6.57 6.93 -14.03
CA PRO A 59 -7.33 7.79 -14.94
C PRO A 59 -7.40 9.27 -14.51
N ALA A 60 -7.11 9.60 -13.25
CA ALA A 60 -7.04 10.99 -12.80
C ALA A 60 -5.82 11.74 -13.38
N PHE A 61 -4.79 11.02 -13.82
CA PHE A 61 -3.57 11.58 -14.39
C PHE A 61 -3.57 11.54 -15.92
N ASP A 62 -4.12 10.45 -16.49
CA ASP A 62 -4.25 10.29 -17.93
C ASP A 62 -5.52 9.47 -18.24
N PRO A 63 -6.51 10.05 -18.96
CA PRO A 63 -7.75 9.36 -19.32
C PRO A 63 -7.55 8.10 -20.18
N ALA A 64 -6.38 7.95 -20.81
CA ALA A 64 -6.04 6.74 -21.56
C ALA A 64 -5.71 5.54 -20.65
N LEU A 65 -5.43 5.79 -19.37
CA LEU A 65 -5.13 4.76 -18.38
C LEU A 65 -6.44 4.19 -17.83
N ALA A 66 -6.87 3.06 -18.37
CA ALA A 66 -8.05 2.37 -17.85
C ALA A 66 -7.72 1.61 -16.55
N ALA A 67 -8.54 1.79 -15.52
CA ALA A 67 -8.42 1.05 -14.27
C ALA A 67 -9.81 0.64 -13.78
N SER A 68 -9.89 -0.50 -13.09
CA SER A 68 -11.12 -0.96 -12.44
C SER A 68 -11.23 -0.32 -11.07
N HIS A 69 -12.35 0.33 -10.79
CA HIS A 69 -12.58 0.93 -9.48
C HIS A 69 -13.03 -0.10 -8.45
N ARG A 70 -12.46 0.00 -7.25
CA ARG A 70 -12.87 -0.73 -6.05
C ARG A 70 -13.53 0.24 -5.07
N PRO A 71 -14.86 0.21 -4.93
CA PRO A 71 -15.58 1.22 -4.16
C PRO A 71 -15.21 1.26 -2.66
N ASP A 72 -14.65 0.16 -2.14
CA ASP A 72 -14.27 0.02 -0.74
C ASP A 72 -12.90 0.66 -0.40
N VAL A 73 -12.16 1.11 -1.42
CA VAL A 73 -10.82 1.72 -1.24
C VAL A 73 -10.82 3.10 -1.89
N PRO A 74 -10.48 4.18 -1.16
CA PRO A 74 -10.32 5.50 -1.75
C PRO A 74 -9.26 5.51 -2.86
N TYR A 75 -9.42 6.42 -3.83
CA TYR A 75 -8.40 6.64 -4.86
C TYR A 75 -7.08 7.15 -4.30
N ALA A 76 -7.13 7.96 -3.24
CA ALA A 76 -5.95 8.39 -2.49
C ALA A 76 -6.32 8.71 -1.04
N TRP A 77 -5.38 8.51 -0.16
CA TRP A 77 -5.45 8.96 1.23
C TRP A 77 -4.08 9.48 1.67
N PHE A 78 -4.06 10.63 2.35
CA PHE A 78 -2.88 11.20 2.97
C PHE A 78 -3.19 11.68 4.38
N GLY A 79 -2.32 11.34 5.33
CA GLY A 79 -2.30 11.88 6.69
C GLY A 79 -1.10 12.78 6.91
N ALA A 80 -1.29 13.89 7.61
CA ALA A 80 -0.23 14.78 8.07
C ALA A 80 -0.03 14.65 9.57
N PHE A 81 1.21 14.71 10.01
CA PHE A 81 1.64 14.44 11.38
C PHE A 81 2.68 15.46 11.82
N ALA A 82 2.57 15.95 13.06
CA ALA A 82 3.52 16.90 13.61
C ALA A 82 4.81 16.24 14.13
N GLY A 83 4.76 14.94 14.47
CA GLY A 83 5.88 14.23 15.09
C GLY A 83 6.31 12.97 14.34
N ARG A 84 7.54 12.57 14.62
CA ARG A 84 8.12 11.27 14.25
C ARG A 84 8.85 10.71 15.44
N GLN A 85 8.59 9.45 15.76
CA GLN A 85 9.25 8.76 16.88
C GLN A 85 9.85 7.44 16.44
N ALA A 86 11.00 7.08 17.00
CA ALA A 86 11.57 5.76 16.82
C ALA A 86 10.66 4.71 17.47
N VAL A 87 10.49 3.58 16.80
CA VAL A 87 9.70 2.44 17.27
C VAL A 87 10.66 1.26 17.41
N SER A 88 10.64 0.62 18.58
CA SER A 88 11.32 -0.67 18.75
C SER A 88 10.41 -1.76 18.23
N ARG A 89 10.97 -2.70 17.48
CA ARG A 89 10.24 -3.92 17.15
C ARG A 89 9.95 -4.70 18.43
N PRO A 90 8.75 -5.25 18.59
CA PRO A 90 8.47 -6.13 19.71
C PRO A 90 9.45 -7.30 19.68
N SER A 91 10.24 -7.46 20.73
CA SER A 91 11.13 -8.60 20.87
C SER A 91 10.40 -9.87 21.29
N ASP A 92 9.14 -9.75 21.65
CA ASP A 92 8.32 -10.84 22.18
C ASP A 92 6.99 -10.95 21.42
N ARG A 93 6.74 -12.11 20.81
CA ARG A 93 5.51 -12.45 20.09
C ARG A 93 4.22 -12.35 20.91
N SER A 94 4.34 -12.17 22.23
CA SER A 94 3.18 -12.06 23.13
C SER A 94 2.32 -10.80 22.91
N ILE A 95 2.79 -9.83 22.10
CA ILE A 95 2.09 -8.56 21.83
C ILE A 95 1.33 -8.62 20.50
N ALA A 96 1.58 -9.60 19.66
CA ALA A 96 0.81 -9.79 18.44
C ALA A 96 -0.63 -10.15 18.80
N GLY A 97 -1.55 -9.27 18.49
CA GLY A 97 -2.98 -9.58 18.54
C GLY A 97 -3.27 -10.82 17.71
N ALA A 98 -4.16 -11.68 18.15
CA ALA A 98 -4.56 -12.82 17.35
C ALA A 98 -5.30 -12.31 16.11
N TYR A 99 -4.91 -12.76 14.95
CA TYR A 99 -5.69 -12.59 13.72
C TYR A 99 -6.00 -13.95 13.12
N ASP A 100 -7.06 -14.02 12.36
CA ASP A 100 -7.44 -15.19 11.57
C ASP A 100 -7.52 -14.81 10.09
N MET A 101 -7.00 -15.68 9.24
CA MET A 101 -6.98 -15.47 7.81
C MET A 101 -7.29 -16.75 7.05
N SER A 102 -8.26 -16.68 6.14
CA SER A 102 -8.56 -17.80 5.25
C SER A 102 -7.41 -18.02 4.25
N ARG A 103 -7.47 -19.12 3.51
CA ARG A 103 -6.55 -19.34 2.39
C ARG A 103 -6.73 -18.27 1.32
N TRP A 104 -5.62 -17.82 0.74
CA TRP A 104 -5.60 -16.95 -0.41
C TRP A 104 -6.26 -17.59 -1.61
N ARG A 105 -7.09 -16.83 -2.29
CA ARG A 105 -7.75 -17.23 -3.55
C ARG A 105 -7.36 -16.25 -4.65
N PRO A 106 -6.78 -16.73 -5.76
CA PRO A 106 -6.51 -15.87 -6.91
C PRO A 106 -7.84 -15.39 -7.51
N MET A 107 -7.86 -14.12 -7.94
CA MET A 107 -9.02 -13.50 -8.60
C MET A 107 -9.03 -13.73 -10.12
N VAL A 108 -7.98 -14.33 -10.64
CA VAL A 108 -7.84 -14.74 -12.03
C VAL A 108 -7.64 -16.25 -12.03
N ASP A 109 -8.38 -16.97 -12.84
CA ASP A 109 -8.17 -18.40 -13.01
C ASP A 109 -6.94 -18.69 -13.89
N ARG A 110 -6.50 -19.94 -13.88
CA ARG A 110 -5.29 -20.34 -14.59
C ARG A 110 -5.38 -20.13 -16.10
N PRO A 111 -6.48 -20.48 -16.81
CA PRO A 111 -6.60 -20.21 -18.23
C PRO A 111 -6.49 -18.73 -18.58
N ALA A 112 -7.20 -17.84 -17.87
CA ALA A 112 -7.15 -16.41 -18.13
C ALA A 112 -5.74 -15.83 -17.85
N TYR A 113 -5.02 -16.35 -16.84
CA TYR A 113 -3.62 -15.98 -16.62
C TYR A 113 -2.72 -16.43 -17.77
N GLU A 114 -2.86 -17.67 -18.24
CA GLU A 114 -2.05 -18.23 -19.35
C GLU A 114 -2.29 -17.44 -20.65
N ASP A 115 -3.53 -17.04 -20.94
CA ASP A 115 -3.88 -16.21 -22.09
C ASP A 115 -3.24 -14.82 -21.99
N ALA A 116 -3.36 -14.15 -20.84
CA ALA A 116 -2.73 -12.84 -20.60
C ALA A 116 -1.21 -12.92 -20.70
N PHE A 117 -0.60 -13.97 -20.17
CA PHE A 117 0.84 -14.21 -20.26
C PHE A 117 1.31 -14.41 -21.71
N ALA A 118 0.54 -15.13 -22.53
CA ALA A 118 0.84 -15.33 -23.94
C ALA A 118 0.81 -13.99 -24.71
N ILE A 119 -0.21 -13.15 -24.46
CA ILE A 119 -0.32 -11.81 -25.05
C ILE A 119 0.89 -10.94 -24.69
N VAL A 120 1.27 -10.90 -23.43
CA VAL A 120 2.45 -10.14 -22.96
C VAL A 120 3.73 -10.61 -23.65
N ARG A 121 3.92 -11.93 -23.77
CA ARG A 121 5.09 -12.50 -24.47
C ARG A 121 5.14 -12.11 -25.95
N ASP A 122 3.99 -12.05 -26.60
CA ASP A 122 3.90 -11.64 -28.01
C ASP A 122 4.25 -10.15 -28.17
N HIS A 123 3.78 -9.26 -27.30
CA HIS A 123 4.19 -7.85 -27.31
C HIS A 123 5.69 -7.65 -27.07
N ILE A 124 6.31 -8.41 -26.17
CA ILE A 124 7.76 -8.39 -25.97
C ILE A 124 8.49 -8.87 -27.23
N ARG A 125 8.01 -9.97 -27.87
CA ARG A 125 8.63 -10.51 -29.08
C ARG A 125 8.53 -9.56 -30.28
N LEU A 126 7.43 -8.79 -30.38
CA LEU A 126 7.22 -7.80 -31.43
C LEU A 126 8.00 -6.49 -31.19
N GLY A 127 8.53 -6.29 -29.99
CA GLY A 127 9.26 -5.08 -29.62
C GLY A 127 8.36 -3.93 -29.16
N ASP A 128 7.08 -4.18 -28.91
CA ASP A 128 6.15 -3.17 -28.39
C ASP A 128 6.50 -2.75 -26.95
N THR A 129 7.07 -3.66 -26.20
CA THR A 129 7.60 -3.41 -24.85
C THR A 129 8.75 -4.36 -24.56
N TYR A 130 9.62 -4.01 -23.60
CA TYR A 130 10.74 -4.87 -23.19
C TYR A 130 10.48 -5.61 -21.86
N GLN A 131 9.52 -5.13 -21.07
CA GLN A 131 9.16 -5.72 -19.78
C GLN A 131 7.71 -5.40 -19.42
N VAL A 132 7.04 -6.35 -18.79
CA VAL A 132 5.70 -6.19 -18.21
C VAL A 132 5.65 -6.95 -16.88
N ASN A 133 5.17 -6.30 -15.84
CA ASN A 133 4.82 -6.94 -14.57
C ASN A 133 3.36 -7.38 -14.62
N LEU A 134 3.12 -8.64 -14.98
CA LEU A 134 1.78 -9.21 -14.99
C LEU A 134 1.34 -9.54 -13.56
N THR A 135 0.39 -8.79 -13.04
CA THR A 135 -0.11 -8.92 -11.67
C THR A 135 -1.60 -9.23 -11.63
N PHE A 136 -2.03 -9.91 -10.57
CA PHE A 136 -3.45 -10.12 -10.28
C PHE A 136 -3.68 -10.18 -8.77
N PRO A 137 -4.89 -9.80 -8.29
CA PRO A 137 -5.18 -9.83 -6.87
C PRO A 137 -5.35 -11.25 -6.33
N LEU A 138 -4.88 -11.46 -5.10
CA LEU A 138 -5.29 -12.57 -4.24
C LEU A 138 -6.24 -12.03 -3.18
N ARG A 139 -7.26 -12.78 -2.81
CA ARG A 139 -8.21 -12.43 -1.73
C ARG A 139 -8.22 -13.48 -0.64
N ALA A 140 -8.34 -13.02 0.59
CA ALA A 140 -8.58 -13.84 1.77
C ALA A 140 -9.58 -13.13 2.69
N ALA A 141 -10.39 -13.87 3.43
CA ALA A 141 -11.11 -13.32 4.57
C ALA A 141 -10.09 -13.09 5.69
N PHE A 142 -10.19 -11.94 6.35
CA PHE A 142 -9.32 -11.53 7.45
C PHE A 142 -10.16 -11.01 8.60
N SER A 143 -9.77 -11.33 9.83
CA SER A 143 -10.31 -10.76 11.05
C SER A 143 -9.23 -10.65 12.11
N GLY A 144 -9.30 -9.63 12.95
CA GLY A 144 -8.34 -9.40 14.02
C GLY A 144 -7.41 -8.21 13.78
N ASP A 145 -6.19 -8.29 14.28
CA ASP A 145 -5.24 -7.19 14.30
C ASP A 145 -4.34 -7.17 13.05
N ALA A 146 -4.49 -6.13 12.23
CA ALA A 146 -3.66 -5.91 11.05
C ALA A 146 -2.18 -5.62 11.40
N ALA A 147 -1.90 -5.07 12.59
CA ALA A 147 -0.53 -4.84 13.02
C ALA A 147 0.18 -6.19 13.32
N ALA A 148 -0.53 -7.18 13.85
CA ALA A 148 0.01 -8.52 14.04
C ALA A 148 0.36 -9.20 12.70
N LEU A 149 -0.52 -9.09 11.71
CA LEU A 149 -0.24 -9.57 10.36
C LEU A 149 0.97 -8.86 9.76
N TYR A 150 1.09 -7.55 9.99
CA TYR A 150 2.24 -6.77 9.50
C TYR A 150 3.56 -7.27 10.07
N GLU A 151 3.63 -7.56 11.38
CA GLU A 151 4.85 -8.11 12.01
C GLU A 151 5.22 -9.50 11.43
N ASP A 152 4.24 -10.37 11.21
CA ASP A 152 4.48 -11.67 10.58
C ASP A 152 5.00 -11.53 9.14
N LEU A 153 4.45 -10.57 8.37
CA LEU A 153 4.92 -10.27 7.02
C LEU A 153 6.35 -9.70 7.01
N LEU A 154 6.68 -8.81 7.95
CA LEU A 154 8.02 -8.28 8.12
C LEU A 154 9.04 -9.40 8.37
N GLU A 155 8.72 -10.32 9.28
CA GLU A 155 9.60 -11.44 9.61
C GLU A 155 9.78 -12.38 8.41
N ALA A 156 8.68 -12.69 7.70
CA ALA A 156 8.70 -13.62 6.57
C ALA A 156 9.46 -13.09 5.35
N GLN A 157 9.46 -11.78 5.10
CA GLN A 157 10.03 -11.16 3.90
C GLN A 157 11.44 -10.59 4.11
N GLU A 158 11.85 -10.36 5.37
CA GLU A 158 13.08 -9.61 5.68
C GLU A 158 13.24 -8.34 4.83
N ALA A 159 12.09 -7.66 4.59
CA ALA A 159 11.98 -6.59 3.60
C ALA A 159 12.85 -5.38 3.95
N GLY A 160 13.57 -4.84 2.96
CA GLY A 160 14.32 -3.59 3.10
C GLY A 160 13.41 -2.38 3.24
N PHE A 161 12.17 -2.44 2.71
CA PHE A 161 11.22 -1.34 2.77
C PHE A 161 9.84 -1.86 3.15
N ALA A 162 9.35 -1.45 4.30
CA ALA A 162 8.03 -1.86 4.73
C ALA A 162 7.27 -0.69 5.38
N CYS A 163 5.95 -0.71 5.25
CA CYS A 163 5.09 0.24 5.94
C CYS A 163 3.74 -0.36 6.33
N HIS A 164 3.20 0.15 7.43
CA HIS A 164 1.84 -0.04 7.87
C HIS A 164 1.17 1.32 7.95
N VAL A 165 0.23 1.56 7.04
CA VAL A 165 -0.61 2.76 7.02
C VAL A 165 -2.03 2.33 7.26
N ALA A 166 -2.68 2.87 8.30
CA ALA A 166 -4.07 2.56 8.62
C ALA A 166 -4.86 3.83 8.88
N HIS A 167 -6.08 3.86 8.37
CA HIS A 167 -7.08 4.91 8.60
C HIS A 167 -8.48 4.31 8.44
N ASP A 168 -9.42 4.81 9.19
CA ASP A 168 -10.79 4.30 9.22
C ASP A 168 -10.78 2.75 9.35
N ASP A 169 -11.43 2.05 8.45
CA ASP A 169 -11.48 0.57 8.41
C ASP A 169 -10.47 -0.05 7.42
N ILE A 170 -9.51 0.74 6.93
CA ILE A 170 -8.52 0.32 5.94
C ILE A 170 -7.14 0.21 6.58
N ALA A 171 -6.45 -0.89 6.33
CA ALA A 171 -5.03 -1.05 6.63
C ALA A 171 -4.28 -1.45 5.34
N VAL A 172 -3.26 -0.66 5.01
CA VAL A 172 -2.32 -0.94 3.92
C VAL A 172 -1.03 -1.45 4.53
N LEU A 173 -0.69 -2.69 4.25
CA LEU A 173 0.53 -3.35 4.70
C LEU A 173 1.42 -3.59 3.48
N SER A 174 2.56 -2.94 3.44
CA SER A 174 3.53 -3.11 2.36
C SER A 174 4.82 -3.68 2.90
N VAL A 175 5.30 -4.78 2.30
CA VAL A 175 6.61 -5.40 2.59
C VAL A 175 7.29 -5.61 1.25
N SER A 176 7.99 -4.59 0.77
CA SER A 176 8.58 -4.61 -0.56
C SER A 176 10.07 -4.96 -0.50
N PRO A 177 10.55 -5.89 -1.35
CA PRO A 177 11.98 -6.17 -1.48
C PRO A 177 12.70 -5.04 -2.22
N GLU A 178 11.98 -4.21 -2.93
CA GLU A 178 12.52 -3.18 -3.81
C GLU A 178 11.82 -1.83 -3.59
N ARG A 179 12.59 -0.77 -3.73
CA ARG A 179 12.09 0.61 -3.68
C ARG A 179 11.86 1.11 -5.09
N PHE A 180 10.63 1.52 -5.36
CA PHE A 180 10.25 2.15 -6.63
C PHE A 180 10.20 3.67 -6.50
#